data_b21b7fa756e3ae40fddede4bb7cfb4b8
#
_entry.id   b21b7fa756e3ae40fddede4bb7cfb4b8
#
_cell.length_a   1.000
_cell.length_b   1.000
_cell.length_c   1.000
_cell.angle_alpha   90.00
_cell.angle_beta   90.00
_cell.angle_gamma   90.00
#
_symmetry.space_group_name_H-M   'P 1'
#
loop_
_entity.id
_entity.type
_entity.pdbx_description
1 polymer ?
#
loop_
_entity_poly.entity_id
_entity_poly.type
_entity_poly.pdbx_seq_one_letter_code
_entity_poly.pdbx_strand_id
1 'polypeptide(L)'
;ICKWAVKRAFLDNHNVVILDTAGRLHVDEELMLELEQIKKKIKPTQIFFVCDSMTGQDAVNSAKEFNSQLDFDGVILTKLDGDTRGGAALSIKAVTGKPIKFVGVGEKLDKLEEFHPDRMASRILGMGDVVSLVEKAQDVIDEDEAVKLEKKIRANTLTLEDFLSQLQQVRKMGPMKDILGMIPGVGKKMKGMDIDENQMKRVEAIIRSMTLEERMNPEKIEGSRRHRISRGSGTNSQDV
;
A
#
# COMPACT_ATOMS: atom_id res chain seq x y z
N ILE A 1 -23.18 18.94 19.12
CA ILE A 1 -21.92 18.18 19.22
C ILE A 1 -20.81 18.90 18.48
N CYS A 2 -20.90 19.15 17.14
CA CYS A 2 -19.82 19.70 16.32
C CYS A 2 -19.26 21.04 16.82
N LYS A 3 -20.12 22.01 17.16
CA LYS A 3 -19.68 23.29 17.73
C LYS A 3 -18.90 23.13 19.04
N TRP A 4 -19.34 22.22 19.88
CA TRP A 4 -18.66 21.93 21.13
C TRP A 4 -17.28 21.29 20.87
N ALA A 5 -17.21 20.33 19.94
CA ALA A 5 -15.97 19.69 19.56
C ALA A 5 -14.91 20.68 19.03
N VAL A 6 -15.31 21.59 18.13
CA VAL A 6 -14.42 22.64 17.61
C VAL A 6 -13.94 23.58 18.73
N LYS A 7 -14.87 24.02 19.62
CA LYS A 7 -14.50 24.86 20.76
C LYS A 7 -13.55 24.15 21.72
N ARG A 8 -13.79 22.88 21.99
CA ARG A 8 -12.95 22.06 22.87
C ARG A 8 -11.56 21.87 22.28
N ALA A 9 -11.47 21.56 21.00
CA ALA A 9 -10.20 21.42 20.29
C ALA A 9 -9.34 22.69 20.36
N PHE A 10 -9.99 23.87 20.20
CA PHE A 10 -9.31 25.17 20.36
C PHE A 10 -8.76 25.36 21.78
N LEU A 11 -9.54 25.01 22.81
CA LEU A 11 -9.10 25.13 24.22
C LEU A 11 -7.96 24.16 24.55
N ASP A 12 -7.95 23.00 23.94
CA ASP A 12 -6.94 21.97 24.14
C ASP A 12 -5.72 22.13 23.20
N ASN A 13 -5.64 23.23 22.43
CA ASN A 13 -4.57 23.54 21.46
C ASN A 13 -4.37 22.47 20.37
N HIS A 14 -5.47 21.85 19.89
CA HIS A 14 -5.42 20.96 18.75
C HIS A 14 -5.39 21.75 17.45
N ASN A 15 -4.48 21.39 16.53
CA ASN A 15 -4.31 22.06 15.24
C ASN A 15 -5.30 21.54 14.18
N VAL A 16 -5.81 20.33 14.34
CA VAL A 16 -6.69 19.65 13.38
C VAL A 16 -7.91 19.10 14.09
N VAL A 17 -9.08 19.33 13.51
CA VAL A 17 -10.35 18.77 13.97
C VAL A 17 -10.99 18.04 12.81
N ILE A 18 -11.24 16.76 12.97
CA ILE A 18 -11.94 15.93 11.99
C ILE A 18 -13.35 15.68 12.53
N LEU A 19 -14.35 16.08 11.75
CA LEU A 19 -15.75 15.82 12.06
C LEU A 19 -16.20 14.64 11.18
N ASP A 20 -16.31 13.47 11.77
CA ASP A 20 -16.86 12.29 11.12
C ASP A 20 -18.39 12.33 11.19
N THR A 21 -19.03 12.12 10.05
CA THR A 21 -20.50 12.19 9.91
C THR A 21 -21.05 10.81 9.57
N ALA A 22 -22.33 10.60 9.81
CA ALA A 22 -22.97 9.33 9.49
C ALA A 22 -22.86 9.03 7.98
N GLY A 23 -22.26 7.89 7.64
CA GLY A 23 -22.22 7.36 6.28
C GLY A 23 -23.50 6.59 5.97
N ARG A 24 -24.10 6.86 4.79
CA ARG A 24 -25.21 6.06 4.25
C ARG A 24 -25.00 5.80 2.77
N LEU A 25 -25.49 4.65 2.31
CA LEU A 25 -25.39 4.24 0.89
C LEU A 25 -26.34 5.06 -0.01
N HIS A 26 -27.42 5.58 0.55
CA HIS A 26 -28.40 6.38 -0.19
C HIS A 26 -28.46 7.79 0.36
N VAL A 27 -28.67 8.74 -0.53
CA VAL A 27 -28.88 10.14 -0.18
C VAL A 27 -30.24 10.27 0.50
N ASP A 28 -30.22 10.66 1.76
CA ASP A 28 -31.37 10.86 2.60
C ASP A 28 -31.53 12.38 2.80
N GLU A 29 -32.71 12.92 2.49
CA GLU A 29 -32.97 14.36 2.59
C GLU A 29 -32.73 14.91 4.00
N GLU A 30 -33.08 14.14 5.03
CA GLU A 30 -32.88 14.55 6.42
C GLU A 30 -31.39 14.64 6.76
N LEU A 31 -30.59 13.67 6.31
CA LEU A 31 -29.14 13.69 6.46
C LEU A 31 -28.52 14.88 5.73
N MET A 32 -28.95 15.16 4.52
CA MET A 32 -28.41 16.28 3.72
C MET A 32 -28.70 17.62 4.37
N LEU A 33 -29.88 17.80 4.93
CA LEU A 33 -30.24 19.01 5.72
C LEU A 33 -29.35 19.16 6.96
N GLU A 34 -29.04 18.05 7.66
CA GLU A 34 -28.12 18.07 8.80
C GLU A 34 -26.71 18.50 8.37
N LEU A 35 -26.17 17.91 7.29
CA LEU A 35 -24.84 18.23 6.77
C LEU A 35 -24.75 19.70 6.30
N GLU A 36 -25.78 20.23 5.65
CA GLU A 36 -25.85 21.65 5.30
C GLU A 36 -25.81 22.52 6.53
N GLN A 37 -26.57 22.17 7.58
CA GLN A 37 -26.56 22.93 8.82
C GLN A 37 -25.19 22.89 9.51
N ILE A 38 -24.49 21.74 9.49
CA ILE A 38 -23.13 21.62 9.98
C ILE A 38 -22.21 22.54 9.18
N LYS A 39 -22.24 22.47 7.84
CA LYS A 39 -21.45 23.34 6.95
C LYS A 39 -21.66 24.81 7.26
N LYS A 40 -22.92 25.26 7.35
CA LYS A 40 -23.26 26.66 7.64
C LYS A 40 -22.82 27.14 9.03
N LYS A 41 -22.89 26.26 10.04
CA LYS A 41 -22.59 26.61 11.45
C LYS A 41 -21.11 26.52 11.80
N ILE A 42 -20.39 25.58 11.21
CA ILE A 42 -18.98 25.28 11.53
C ILE A 42 -18.04 25.97 10.55
N LYS A 43 -18.43 26.08 9.28
CA LYS A 43 -17.62 26.60 8.17
C LYS A 43 -16.27 25.88 8.12
N PRO A 44 -16.28 24.55 7.89
CA PRO A 44 -15.07 23.77 7.87
C PRO A 44 -14.12 24.27 6.77
N THR A 45 -12.83 24.12 6.98
CA THR A 45 -11.78 24.49 6.01
C THR A 45 -11.85 23.62 4.77
N GLN A 46 -12.17 22.33 4.94
CA GLN A 46 -12.32 21.36 3.85
C GLN A 46 -13.46 20.39 4.16
N ILE A 47 -14.15 19.98 3.11
CA ILE A 47 -15.16 18.92 3.12
C ILE A 47 -14.72 17.85 2.16
N PHE A 48 -14.56 16.63 2.67
CA PHE A 48 -14.20 15.47 1.85
C PHE A 48 -15.40 14.54 1.70
N PHE A 49 -15.64 14.12 0.47
CA PHE A 49 -16.55 13.02 0.17
C PHE A 49 -15.77 11.71 0.16
N VAL A 50 -16.13 10.80 1.05
CA VAL A 50 -15.46 9.49 1.16
C VAL A 50 -16.35 8.43 0.52
N CYS A 51 -15.83 7.69 -0.47
CA CYS A 51 -16.59 6.65 -1.13
C CYS A 51 -15.73 5.42 -1.45
N ASP A 52 -16.40 4.29 -1.58
CA ASP A 52 -15.80 3.01 -1.94
C ASP A 52 -15.65 2.92 -3.46
N SER A 53 -14.43 2.71 -3.95
CA SER A 53 -14.14 2.59 -5.39
C SER A 53 -14.82 1.38 -6.05
N MET A 54 -15.19 0.37 -5.27
CA MET A 54 -15.79 -0.86 -5.76
C MET A 54 -17.30 -0.77 -6.00
N THR A 55 -17.99 0.26 -5.48
CA THR A 55 -19.45 0.44 -5.63
C THR A 55 -19.86 0.93 -7.03
N GLY A 56 -18.88 1.23 -7.89
CA GLY A 56 -19.14 1.54 -9.29
C GLY A 56 -20.01 2.77 -9.51
N GLN A 57 -21.12 2.61 -10.25
CA GLN A 57 -22.00 3.73 -10.62
C GLN A 57 -22.71 4.38 -9.44
N ASP A 58 -22.95 3.63 -8.36
CA ASP A 58 -23.61 4.18 -7.16
C ASP A 58 -22.71 5.21 -6.47
N ALA A 59 -21.38 4.99 -6.46
CA ALA A 59 -20.44 6.00 -5.97
C ALA A 59 -20.52 7.29 -6.79
N VAL A 60 -20.65 7.19 -8.11
CA VAL A 60 -20.75 8.35 -9.01
C VAL A 60 -22.05 9.13 -8.78
N ASN A 61 -23.17 8.43 -8.65
CA ASN A 61 -24.47 9.03 -8.41
C ASN A 61 -24.49 9.75 -7.06
N SER A 62 -24.01 9.09 -6.01
CA SER A 62 -23.88 9.67 -4.68
C SER A 62 -22.95 10.90 -4.69
N ALA A 63 -21.79 10.81 -5.35
CA ALA A 63 -20.87 11.94 -5.45
C ALA A 63 -21.51 13.16 -6.13
N LYS A 64 -22.30 12.94 -7.20
CA LYS A 64 -23.02 14.01 -7.89
C LYS A 64 -24.01 14.70 -6.97
N GLU A 65 -24.79 13.93 -6.23
CA GLU A 65 -25.82 14.44 -5.33
C GLU A 65 -25.19 15.23 -4.17
N PHE A 66 -24.19 14.66 -3.48
CA PHE A 66 -23.45 15.34 -2.42
C PHE A 66 -22.77 16.61 -2.92
N ASN A 67 -22.23 16.60 -4.15
CA ASN A 67 -21.58 17.78 -4.71
C ASN A 67 -22.59 18.91 -4.98
N SER A 68 -23.78 18.56 -5.47
CA SER A 68 -24.82 19.55 -5.77
C SER A 68 -25.31 20.32 -4.53
N GLN A 69 -25.37 19.65 -3.37
CA GLN A 69 -25.89 20.21 -2.14
C GLN A 69 -24.79 20.77 -1.23
N LEU A 70 -23.67 20.06 -1.10
CA LEU A 70 -22.62 20.43 -0.16
C LEU A 70 -21.43 21.13 -0.80
N ASP A 71 -21.26 21.04 -2.13
CA ASP A 71 -20.09 21.59 -2.82
C ASP A 71 -18.79 21.24 -2.08
N PHE A 72 -18.48 19.96 -1.99
CA PHE A 72 -17.31 19.46 -1.27
C PHE A 72 -16.00 19.81 -1.99
N ASP A 73 -14.88 19.82 -1.27
CA ASP A 73 -13.60 20.29 -1.78
C ASP A 73 -12.77 19.18 -2.45
N GLY A 74 -13.02 17.94 -2.12
CA GLY A 74 -12.30 16.81 -2.65
C GLY A 74 -12.90 15.45 -2.32
N VAL A 75 -12.37 14.43 -2.94
CA VAL A 75 -12.81 13.04 -2.80
C VAL A 75 -11.71 12.18 -2.19
N ILE A 76 -12.09 11.28 -1.31
CA ILE A 76 -11.25 10.19 -0.82
C ILE A 76 -11.85 8.89 -1.33
N LEU A 77 -11.05 8.13 -2.09
CA LEU A 77 -11.46 6.82 -2.61
C LEU A 77 -10.88 5.72 -1.72
N THR A 78 -11.74 4.90 -1.15
CA THR A 78 -11.33 3.72 -0.38
C THR A 78 -11.35 2.46 -1.22
N LYS A 79 -10.70 1.39 -0.74
CA LYS A 79 -10.63 0.06 -1.38
C LYS A 79 -10.09 0.06 -2.81
N LEU A 80 -9.16 0.96 -3.10
CA LEU A 80 -8.56 1.06 -4.44
C LEU A 80 -7.65 -0.14 -4.77
N ASP A 81 -7.24 -0.91 -3.76
CA ASP A 81 -6.56 -2.20 -3.90
C ASP A 81 -7.43 -3.26 -4.59
N GLY A 82 -8.75 -3.18 -4.41
CA GLY A 82 -9.74 -4.03 -5.10
C GLY A 82 -10.13 -3.55 -6.50
N ASP A 83 -9.99 -2.25 -6.80
CA ASP A 83 -10.29 -1.65 -8.10
C ASP A 83 -9.08 -1.65 -9.02
N THR A 84 -8.94 -2.70 -9.82
CA THR A 84 -7.80 -2.85 -10.76
C THR A 84 -7.82 -1.86 -11.93
N ARG A 85 -8.92 -1.17 -12.18
CA ARG A 85 -9.12 -0.30 -13.36
C ARG A 85 -9.27 1.19 -13.02
N GLY A 86 -9.52 1.54 -11.75
CA GLY A 86 -9.70 2.93 -11.34
C GLY A 86 -10.87 3.67 -12.01
N GLY A 87 -11.88 2.92 -12.48
CA GLY A 87 -13.00 3.48 -13.22
C GLY A 87 -13.84 4.46 -12.40
N ALA A 88 -14.02 4.19 -11.12
CA ALA A 88 -14.72 5.08 -10.20
C ALA A 88 -14.03 6.45 -10.11
N ALA A 89 -12.69 6.47 -10.04
CA ALA A 89 -11.90 7.70 -9.98
C ALA A 89 -12.17 8.63 -11.16
N LEU A 90 -12.09 8.08 -12.38
CA LEU A 90 -12.34 8.84 -13.61
C LEU A 90 -13.78 9.36 -13.69
N SER A 91 -14.76 8.50 -13.38
CA SER A 91 -16.18 8.85 -13.47
C SER A 91 -16.58 9.91 -12.45
N ILE A 92 -16.12 9.80 -11.19
CA ILE A 92 -16.39 10.79 -10.15
C ILE A 92 -15.75 12.13 -10.51
N LYS A 93 -14.50 12.13 -10.97
CA LYS A 93 -13.83 13.36 -11.42
C LYS A 93 -14.56 14.02 -12.58
N ALA A 94 -15.00 13.25 -13.57
CA ALA A 94 -15.72 13.76 -14.73
C ALA A 94 -17.08 14.37 -14.35
N VAL A 95 -17.82 13.73 -13.43
CA VAL A 95 -19.18 14.17 -13.05
C VAL A 95 -19.16 15.32 -12.06
N THR A 96 -18.25 15.34 -11.09
CA THR A 96 -18.21 16.34 -10.02
C THR A 96 -17.28 17.51 -10.32
N GLY A 97 -16.29 17.33 -11.20
CA GLY A 97 -15.20 18.29 -11.41
C GLY A 97 -14.23 18.40 -10.23
N LYS A 98 -14.51 17.75 -9.10
CA LYS A 98 -13.72 17.85 -7.87
C LYS A 98 -12.46 16.97 -7.93
N PRO A 99 -11.36 17.41 -7.29
CA PRO A 99 -10.15 16.59 -7.25
C PRO A 99 -10.30 15.38 -6.32
N ILE A 100 -9.70 14.26 -6.70
CA ILE A 100 -9.42 13.19 -5.75
C ILE A 100 -8.17 13.63 -4.98
N LYS A 101 -8.22 13.57 -3.66
CA LYS A 101 -7.14 14.03 -2.79
C LYS A 101 -6.36 12.84 -2.22
N PHE A 102 -7.08 11.83 -1.74
CA PHE A 102 -6.48 10.68 -1.08
C PHE A 102 -7.10 9.39 -1.58
N VAL A 103 -6.33 8.32 -1.46
CA VAL A 103 -6.76 6.95 -1.79
C VAL A 103 -6.39 5.99 -0.67
N GLY A 104 -7.32 5.12 -0.31
CA GLY A 104 -7.08 4.01 0.60
C GLY A 104 -6.77 2.76 -0.21
N VAL A 105 -5.57 2.21 -0.03
CA VAL A 105 -5.08 1.01 -0.72
C VAL A 105 -4.95 -0.17 0.24
N GLY A 106 -5.67 -0.15 1.34
CA GLY A 106 -5.71 -1.20 2.35
C GLY A 106 -6.38 -0.71 3.63
N GLU A 107 -6.41 -1.56 4.66
CA GLU A 107 -7.15 -1.30 5.91
C GLU A 107 -6.34 -0.55 6.99
N LYS A 108 -5.02 -0.50 6.88
CA LYS A 108 -4.15 0.13 7.87
C LYS A 108 -4.00 1.62 7.61
N LEU A 109 -3.69 2.40 8.64
CA LEU A 109 -3.49 3.86 8.54
C LEU A 109 -2.37 4.25 7.57
N ASP A 110 -1.31 3.46 7.50
CA ASP A 110 -0.19 3.62 6.56
C ASP A 110 -0.57 3.33 5.10
N LYS A 111 -1.81 2.91 4.83
CA LYS A 111 -2.38 2.64 3.51
C LYS A 111 -3.27 3.77 2.99
N LEU A 112 -3.28 4.91 3.64
CA LEU A 112 -3.86 6.14 3.12
C LEU A 112 -2.75 6.92 2.41
N GLU A 113 -2.88 7.06 1.09
CA GLU A 113 -1.88 7.70 0.23
C GLU A 113 -2.48 8.95 -0.44
N GLU A 114 -1.64 9.92 -0.79
CA GLU A 114 -2.05 11.02 -1.66
C GLU A 114 -2.37 10.50 -3.06
N PHE A 115 -3.34 11.12 -3.71
CA PHE A 115 -3.71 10.73 -5.06
C PHE A 115 -2.78 11.36 -6.11
N HIS A 116 -2.10 10.52 -6.86
CA HIS A 116 -1.23 10.92 -7.99
C HIS A 116 -1.89 10.57 -9.34
N PRO A 117 -2.39 11.55 -10.09
CA PRO A 117 -3.10 11.31 -11.37
C PRO A 117 -2.27 10.51 -12.38
N ASP A 118 -0.99 10.81 -12.50
CA ASP A 118 -0.08 10.16 -13.46
C ASP A 118 0.11 8.67 -13.14
N ARG A 119 0.23 8.33 -11.85
CA ARG A 119 0.33 6.94 -11.39
C ARG A 119 -0.97 6.19 -11.67
N MET A 120 -2.11 6.83 -11.41
CA MET A 120 -3.40 6.24 -11.70
C MET A 120 -3.59 6.02 -13.20
N ALA A 121 -3.23 6.98 -14.06
CA ALA A 121 -3.27 6.85 -15.51
C ALA A 121 -2.39 5.68 -15.99
N SER A 122 -1.17 5.57 -15.49
CA SER A 122 -0.26 4.47 -15.81
C SER A 122 -0.83 3.11 -15.39
N ARG A 123 -1.47 3.04 -14.22
CA ARG A 123 -2.14 1.84 -13.72
C ARG A 123 -3.33 1.43 -14.60
N ILE A 124 -4.17 2.39 -15.00
CA ILE A 124 -5.32 2.16 -15.90
C ILE A 124 -4.86 1.64 -17.25
N LEU A 125 -3.79 2.21 -17.81
CA LEU A 125 -3.21 1.80 -19.08
C LEU A 125 -2.44 0.47 -19.01
N GLY A 126 -2.29 -0.10 -17.81
CA GLY A 126 -1.57 -1.35 -17.60
C GLY A 126 -0.06 -1.24 -17.75
N MET A 127 0.48 -0.03 -17.65
CA MET A 127 1.93 0.24 -17.68
C MET A 127 2.62 -0.02 -16.34
N GLY A 128 1.86 -0.41 -15.30
CA GLY A 128 2.36 -0.59 -13.95
C GLY A 128 2.58 0.72 -13.19
N ASP A 129 3.00 0.61 -11.96
CA ASP A 129 3.34 1.76 -11.12
C ASP A 129 4.85 1.75 -10.80
N VAL A 130 5.64 2.01 -11.85
CA VAL A 130 7.11 1.99 -11.75
C VAL A 130 7.63 3.08 -10.80
N VAL A 131 6.94 4.22 -10.72
CA VAL A 131 7.37 5.32 -9.85
C VAL A 131 7.25 4.92 -8.38
N SER A 132 6.10 4.37 -7.97
CA SER A 132 5.92 3.87 -6.61
C SER A 132 6.89 2.72 -6.27
N LEU A 133 7.23 1.89 -7.25
CA LEU A 133 8.23 0.84 -7.06
C LEU A 133 9.62 1.42 -6.79
N VAL A 134 10.01 2.44 -7.58
CA VAL A 134 11.30 3.12 -7.40
C VAL A 134 11.37 3.85 -6.07
N GLU A 135 10.31 4.58 -5.68
CA GLU A 135 10.23 5.25 -4.38
C GLU A 135 10.36 4.27 -3.22
N LYS A 136 9.58 3.18 -3.24
CA LYS A 136 9.69 2.12 -2.21
C LYS A 136 11.07 1.46 -2.17
N ALA A 137 11.72 1.34 -3.32
CA ALA A 137 13.07 0.82 -3.38
C ALA A 137 14.07 1.82 -2.78
N GLN A 138 13.94 3.11 -3.09
CA GLN A 138 14.81 4.17 -2.53
C GLN A 138 14.67 4.30 -1.01
N ASP A 139 13.47 4.14 -0.46
CA ASP A 139 13.23 4.20 0.99
C ASP A 139 13.88 3.05 1.77
N VAL A 140 14.18 1.93 1.10
CA VAL A 140 14.65 0.70 1.74
C VAL A 140 16.11 0.38 1.39
N ILE A 141 16.56 0.79 0.21
CA ILE A 141 17.90 0.46 -0.30
C ILE A 141 18.87 1.58 0.06
N ASP A 142 19.89 1.25 0.84
CA ASP A 142 21.05 2.09 1.07
C ASP A 142 21.93 2.07 -0.21
N GLU A 143 22.19 3.24 -0.79
CA GLU A 143 23.00 3.37 -2.02
C GLU A 143 24.39 2.75 -1.86
N ASP A 144 25.01 2.89 -0.70
CA ASP A 144 26.32 2.31 -0.40
C ASP A 144 26.27 0.77 -0.36
N GLU A 145 25.17 0.20 0.13
CA GLU A 145 24.97 -1.27 0.13
C GLU A 145 24.72 -1.79 -1.29
N ALA A 146 23.96 -1.04 -2.10
CA ALA A 146 23.71 -1.40 -3.50
C ALA A 146 25.01 -1.45 -4.32
N VAL A 147 25.89 -0.46 -4.17
CA VAL A 147 27.21 -0.43 -4.85
C VAL A 147 28.10 -1.60 -4.39
N LYS A 148 28.11 -1.91 -3.10
CA LYS A 148 28.84 -3.06 -2.57
C LYS A 148 28.36 -4.38 -3.14
N LEU A 149 27.03 -4.54 -3.23
CA LEU A 149 26.39 -5.72 -3.79
C LEU A 149 26.72 -5.89 -5.27
N GLU A 150 26.65 -4.81 -6.05
CA GLU A 150 27.02 -4.83 -7.48
C GLU A 150 28.46 -5.30 -7.67
N LYS A 151 29.39 -4.80 -6.87
CA LYS A 151 30.78 -5.26 -6.91
C LYS A 151 30.93 -6.75 -6.59
N LYS A 152 30.20 -7.26 -5.58
CA LYS A 152 30.22 -8.69 -5.22
C LYS A 152 29.61 -9.56 -6.32
N ILE A 153 28.54 -9.12 -6.98
CA ILE A 153 27.93 -9.83 -8.12
C ILE A 153 28.92 -9.92 -9.27
N ARG A 154 29.56 -8.81 -9.63
CA ARG A 154 30.58 -8.78 -10.71
C ARG A 154 31.81 -9.65 -10.40
N ALA A 155 32.18 -9.73 -9.13
CA ALA A 155 33.31 -10.56 -8.66
C ALA A 155 32.93 -12.03 -8.43
N ASN A 156 31.65 -12.39 -8.59
CA ASN A 156 31.10 -13.72 -8.30
C ASN A 156 31.37 -14.20 -6.85
N THR A 157 31.36 -13.27 -5.88
CA THR A 157 31.65 -13.51 -4.45
C THR A 157 30.42 -13.33 -3.58
N LEU A 158 29.21 -13.58 -4.13
CA LEU A 158 27.95 -13.47 -3.41
C LEU A 158 27.84 -14.60 -2.37
N THR A 159 27.51 -14.22 -1.12
CA THR A 159 27.37 -15.17 -0.02
C THR A 159 25.90 -15.36 0.38
N LEU A 160 25.59 -16.40 1.17
CA LEU A 160 24.25 -16.59 1.73
C LEU A 160 23.88 -15.50 2.73
N GLU A 161 24.87 -14.84 3.36
CA GLU A 161 24.65 -13.66 4.20
C GLU A 161 24.15 -12.46 3.38
N ASP A 162 24.76 -12.21 2.22
CA ASP A 162 24.31 -11.18 1.29
C ASP A 162 22.89 -11.48 0.79
N PHE A 163 22.62 -12.73 0.46
CA PHE A 163 21.29 -13.17 0.02
C PHE A 163 20.25 -12.96 1.11
N LEU A 164 20.54 -13.31 2.37
CA LEU A 164 19.66 -13.09 3.51
C LEU A 164 19.35 -11.60 3.71
N SER A 165 20.38 -10.74 3.60
CA SER A 165 20.23 -9.30 3.69
C SER A 165 19.31 -8.76 2.60
N GLN A 166 19.50 -9.18 1.35
CA GLN A 166 18.64 -8.80 0.23
C GLN A 166 17.18 -9.26 0.41
N LEU A 167 17.00 -10.49 0.88
CA LEU A 167 15.67 -11.03 1.15
C LEU A 167 14.93 -10.22 2.21
N GLN A 168 15.65 -9.74 3.24
CA GLN A 168 15.09 -8.88 4.27
C GLN A 168 14.76 -7.47 3.75
N GLN A 169 15.60 -6.90 2.88
CA GLN A 169 15.32 -5.60 2.24
C GLN A 169 14.07 -5.67 1.36
N VAL A 170 13.97 -6.68 0.50
CA VAL A 170 12.77 -6.89 -0.33
C VAL A 170 11.52 -7.04 0.54
N ARG A 171 11.61 -7.75 1.65
CA ARG A 171 10.49 -7.94 2.57
C ARG A 171 10.05 -6.63 3.27
N LYS A 172 10.98 -5.70 3.51
CA LYS A 172 10.67 -4.37 4.03
C LYS A 172 9.88 -3.51 3.04
N MET A 173 10.04 -3.75 1.73
CA MET A 173 9.27 -3.05 0.68
C MET A 173 7.77 -3.46 0.66
N GLY A 174 7.41 -4.54 1.35
CA GLY A 174 6.04 -5.05 1.45
C GLY A 174 5.85 -6.47 0.90
N PRO A 175 4.60 -6.94 0.79
CA PRO A 175 4.32 -8.26 0.23
C PRO A 175 4.83 -8.40 -1.21
N MET A 176 5.49 -9.52 -1.51
CA MET A 176 6.03 -9.78 -2.86
C MET A 176 4.99 -9.65 -3.97
N LYS A 177 3.76 -10.03 -3.68
CA LYS A 177 2.63 -9.92 -4.61
C LYS A 177 2.37 -8.48 -5.04
N ASP A 178 2.48 -7.54 -4.11
CA ASP A 178 2.28 -6.11 -4.36
C ASP A 178 3.44 -5.55 -5.20
N ILE A 179 4.68 -5.92 -4.86
CA ILE A 179 5.89 -5.51 -5.60
C ILE A 179 5.83 -5.98 -7.05
N LEU A 180 5.49 -7.26 -7.26
CA LEU A 180 5.39 -7.83 -8.61
C LEU A 180 4.22 -7.25 -9.41
N GLY A 181 3.13 -6.84 -8.73
CA GLY A 181 2.01 -6.14 -9.35
C GLY A 181 2.38 -4.77 -9.92
N MET A 182 3.45 -4.13 -9.40
CA MET A 182 3.94 -2.84 -9.87
C MET A 182 4.83 -2.95 -11.12
N ILE A 183 5.36 -4.14 -11.42
CA ILE A 183 6.24 -4.35 -12.59
C ILE A 183 5.41 -4.48 -13.88
N PRO A 184 5.68 -3.65 -14.90
CA PRO A 184 4.97 -3.70 -16.17
C PRO A 184 5.07 -5.08 -16.83
N GLY A 185 3.94 -5.63 -17.27
CA GLY A 185 3.88 -6.91 -18.00
C GLY A 185 4.00 -8.18 -17.16
N VAL A 186 4.50 -8.10 -15.92
CA VAL A 186 4.63 -9.26 -15.01
C VAL A 186 3.31 -9.55 -14.31
N GLY A 187 2.59 -8.54 -13.84
CA GLY A 187 1.34 -8.70 -13.12
C GLY A 187 0.24 -9.46 -13.89
N LYS A 188 0.21 -9.36 -15.24
CA LYS A 188 -0.73 -10.12 -16.08
C LYS A 188 -0.35 -11.59 -16.24
N LYS A 189 0.96 -11.89 -16.33
CA LYS A 189 1.47 -13.26 -16.51
C LYS A 189 1.46 -14.08 -15.21
N MET A 190 1.52 -13.41 -14.07
CA MET A 190 1.55 -14.05 -12.74
C MET A 190 0.19 -14.13 -12.03
N LYS A 191 -0.90 -13.69 -12.66
CA LYS A 191 -2.29 -13.88 -12.17
C LYS A 191 -2.72 -15.37 -12.10
N GLY A 192 -1.87 -16.25 -11.68
CA GLY A 192 -2.08 -17.68 -11.49
C GLY A 192 -0.90 -18.37 -10.85
N MET A 193 0.21 -17.67 -10.65
CA MET A 193 1.33 -18.18 -9.87
C MET A 193 1.13 -17.72 -8.41
N ASP A 194 0.79 -18.67 -7.58
CA ASP A 194 0.81 -18.50 -6.14
C ASP A 194 2.28 -18.48 -5.72
N ILE A 195 2.82 -17.28 -5.47
CA ILE A 195 4.15 -17.17 -4.86
C ILE A 195 3.96 -17.60 -3.43
N ASP A 196 4.37 -18.82 -3.16
CA ASP A 196 4.27 -19.39 -1.82
C ASP A 196 5.23 -18.64 -0.88
N GLU A 197 4.68 -17.64 -0.19
CA GLU A 197 5.41 -16.91 0.85
C GLU A 197 5.99 -17.84 1.92
N ASN A 198 5.44 -19.06 2.06
CA ASN A 198 5.95 -20.05 3.00
C ASN A 198 7.25 -20.65 2.50
N GLN A 199 7.44 -20.77 1.19
CA GLN A 199 8.74 -21.23 0.64
C GLN A 199 9.84 -20.20 0.94
N MET A 200 9.55 -18.90 0.78
CA MET A 200 10.52 -17.85 1.13
C MET A 200 10.84 -17.84 2.63
N LYS A 201 9.83 -18.03 3.48
CA LYS A 201 10.04 -18.16 4.94
C LYS A 201 10.88 -19.39 5.29
N ARG A 202 10.71 -20.50 4.57
CA ARG A 202 11.52 -21.72 4.74
C ARG A 202 12.99 -21.45 4.38
N VAL A 203 13.25 -20.84 3.24
CA VAL A 203 14.62 -20.48 2.82
C VAL A 203 15.26 -19.54 3.86
N GLU A 204 14.54 -18.52 4.31
CA GLU A 204 15.04 -17.63 5.37
C GLU A 204 15.36 -18.40 6.66
N ALA A 205 14.50 -19.33 7.09
CA ALA A 205 14.71 -20.13 8.28
C ALA A 205 15.94 -21.04 8.17
N ILE A 206 16.16 -21.63 6.99
CA ILE A 206 17.35 -22.45 6.70
C ILE A 206 18.61 -21.59 6.85
N ILE A 207 18.69 -20.44 6.19
CA ILE A 207 19.86 -19.57 6.24
C ILE A 207 20.10 -19.04 7.65
N ARG A 208 19.06 -18.65 8.38
CA ARG A 208 19.15 -18.20 9.78
C ARG A 208 19.63 -19.28 10.74
N SER A 209 19.39 -20.55 10.42
CA SER A 209 19.88 -21.70 11.20
C SER A 209 21.35 -22.02 10.97
N MET A 210 21.98 -21.40 9.97
CA MET A 210 23.40 -21.49 9.70
C MET A 210 24.20 -20.53 10.58
N THR A 211 25.43 -20.91 10.91
CA THR A 211 26.40 -20.00 11.51
C THR A 211 26.87 -18.95 10.50
N LEU A 212 27.44 -17.84 10.95
CA LEU A 212 28.00 -16.82 10.05
C LEU A 212 29.07 -17.41 9.13
N GLU A 213 29.92 -18.30 9.64
CA GLU A 213 30.94 -18.97 8.85
C GLU A 213 30.35 -19.83 7.71
N GLU A 214 29.27 -20.53 7.99
CA GLU A 214 28.55 -21.33 7.01
C GLU A 214 27.82 -20.49 5.95
N ARG A 215 27.31 -19.32 6.34
CA ARG A 215 26.70 -18.37 5.39
C ARG A 215 27.74 -17.72 4.47
N MET A 216 28.95 -17.49 4.99
CA MET A 216 30.06 -16.94 4.20
C MET A 216 30.75 -18.00 3.32
N ASN A 217 30.73 -19.25 3.73
CA ASN A 217 31.40 -20.37 3.03
C ASN A 217 30.47 -21.59 2.94
N PRO A 218 29.49 -21.60 2.02
CA PRO A 218 28.48 -22.66 1.92
C PRO A 218 29.08 -24.04 1.63
N GLU A 219 30.25 -24.10 1.02
CA GLU A 219 30.99 -25.32 0.74
C GLU A 219 31.39 -26.13 2.00
N LYS A 220 31.39 -25.49 3.17
CA LYS A 220 31.65 -26.17 4.45
C LYS A 220 30.42 -26.90 5.02
N ILE A 221 29.24 -26.81 4.37
CA ILE A 221 28.01 -27.45 4.83
C ILE A 221 28.00 -28.93 4.44
N GLU A 222 28.61 -29.74 5.29
CA GLU A 222 28.64 -31.21 5.14
C GLU A 222 27.49 -31.88 5.90
N GLY A 223 27.35 -33.21 5.79
CA GLY A 223 26.20 -33.97 6.26
C GLY A 223 25.74 -33.70 7.70
N SER A 224 26.68 -33.63 8.67
CA SER A 224 26.36 -33.35 10.08
C SER A 224 25.81 -31.89 10.28
N ARG A 225 26.43 -30.93 9.59
CA ARG A 225 25.99 -29.52 9.61
C ARG A 225 24.63 -29.38 8.94
N ARG A 226 24.43 -30.03 7.80
CA ARG A 226 23.14 -30.08 7.09
C ARG A 226 22.02 -30.62 7.99
N HIS A 227 22.27 -31.69 8.72
CA HIS A 227 21.30 -32.24 9.67
C HIS A 227 20.98 -31.28 10.83
N ARG A 228 21.99 -30.59 11.36
CA ARG A 228 21.81 -29.58 12.40
C ARG A 228 20.97 -28.40 11.88
N ILE A 229 21.28 -27.89 10.66
CA ILE A 229 20.56 -26.77 10.03
C ILE A 229 19.11 -27.16 9.78
N SER A 230 18.84 -28.34 9.25
CA SER A 230 17.48 -28.83 8.98
C SER A 230 16.65 -28.92 10.26
N ARG A 231 17.22 -29.42 11.36
CA ARG A 231 16.55 -29.43 12.66
C ARG A 231 16.25 -28.02 13.19
N GLY A 232 17.19 -27.08 13.03
CA GLY A 232 17.06 -25.70 13.50
C GLY A 232 16.01 -24.91 12.70
N SER A 233 15.87 -25.19 11.43
CA SER A 233 14.92 -24.52 10.53
C SER A 233 13.54 -25.19 10.46
N GLY A 234 13.38 -26.38 11.05
CA GLY A 234 12.15 -27.17 10.92
C GLY A 234 11.90 -27.69 9.51
N THR A 235 12.98 -27.92 8.74
CA THR A 235 12.93 -28.43 7.36
C THR A 235 13.59 -29.81 7.25
N ASN A 236 13.57 -30.40 6.06
CA ASN A 236 14.24 -31.66 5.79
C ASN A 236 15.70 -31.44 5.37
N SER A 237 16.57 -32.46 5.58
CA SER A 237 17.97 -32.39 5.16
C SER A 237 18.16 -32.33 3.63
N GLN A 238 17.11 -32.65 2.86
CA GLN A 238 17.10 -32.49 1.41
C GLN A 238 16.82 -31.02 0.98
N ASP A 239 16.17 -30.22 1.84
CA ASP A 239 15.87 -28.83 1.58
C ASP A 239 17.09 -27.91 1.85
N VAL A 240 18.07 -28.39 2.61
CA VAL A 240 19.35 -27.74 2.94
C VAL A 240 20.45 -28.17 1.99
#